data_d41be77017c6ea5f45c5785036a2c522
#
_entry.id   d41be77017c6ea5f45c5785036a2c522
#
_cell.length_a   1.000
_cell.length_b   1.000
_cell.length_c   1.000
_cell.angle_alpha   90.00
_cell.angle_beta   90.00
_cell.angle_gamma   90.00
#
_symmetry.space_group_name_H-M   'P 1'
#
loop_
_entity.id
_entity.type
_entity.pdbx_description
1 polymer ?
#
loop_
_entity_poly.entity_id
_entity_poly.type
_entity_poly.pdbx_seq_one_letter_code
_entity_poly.pdbx_strand_id
1 'polypeptide(L)'
;MNKYSRRLTEDKSQGASQAMLYGTGMNDNDMHKPQIGIASVWYEGNTCNMHLNQLAQFVKNSVEKENLKGMRFNTIGVSDGISMGTDGMSYSLQSRDLIADSIETVMSAHWYDGLVSIPGCDKNMPGCMMALGRLNRPGFVIYGGTIQAGVMRGKPIDIVTAFQSYGACLSGQISEQECQETIKKACPGAGACGGMYTANTMACAIEALGMSLPFSSSTPATSVEKVQECDKAGETIKNLLELDIKPRDIMTRKAFENAMVLITVMGGSTNAVLHLLAMASSVDVDLNIDDFQEIANKTPVLADFKPSGKYVMADLHAIGGTPAVMKMLLKAGMLHGDCLTVTGKTLAENLESVADLPEDNTIIHKLDNPIKKTGHLQILKGNVAPEGSVAKITGKEGEVFEGVANVFDSEEEMVAAVEEGKVKKGDVIVIRYEGPKGGPGMPEMLKPTSLIMGAGLGQDVALITDGRFSGGSHGFIVGHIAPEAYEGGMLALLENGDKITIDAINNVINVDLSDQEIAQRKAKWEAPKQKATRGTLKKYIKTVSSASTGCVTDLD
;
A
#
# COMPACT_ATOMS: atom_id res chain seq x y z
N MET A 1 -6.39 -33.12 3.42
CA MET A 1 -5.99 -31.92 2.66
C MET A 1 -7.09 -31.42 1.72
N ASN A 2 -7.75 -32.25 0.86
CA ASN A 2 -8.85 -31.77 -0.02
C ASN A 2 -10.17 -31.55 0.73
N LYS A 3 -10.17 -30.68 1.71
CA LYS A 3 -11.28 -30.44 2.64
C LYS A 3 -12.51 -29.82 1.93
N TYR A 4 -12.26 -28.92 0.97
CA TYR A 4 -13.28 -28.18 0.24
C TYR A 4 -13.54 -28.75 -1.16
N SER A 5 -12.50 -28.99 -1.97
CA SER A 5 -12.62 -29.42 -3.36
C SER A 5 -13.31 -30.78 -3.54
N ARG A 6 -13.15 -31.69 -2.57
CA ARG A 6 -13.84 -33.01 -2.56
C ARG A 6 -15.34 -32.92 -2.72
N ARG A 7 -15.96 -31.78 -2.33
CA ARG A 7 -17.39 -31.53 -2.51
C ARG A 7 -17.80 -31.58 -3.97
N LEU A 8 -16.95 -31.12 -4.87
CA LEU A 8 -17.19 -31.17 -6.32
C LEU A 8 -16.66 -32.45 -6.95
N THR A 9 -15.50 -32.92 -6.49
CA THR A 9 -14.76 -34.00 -7.16
C THR A 9 -15.16 -35.41 -6.72
N GLU A 10 -15.69 -35.59 -5.50
CA GLU A 10 -15.98 -36.91 -4.93
C GLU A 10 -17.49 -37.16 -4.70
N ASP A 11 -18.29 -36.10 -4.62
CA ASP A 11 -19.73 -36.25 -4.43
C ASP A 11 -20.39 -36.74 -5.74
N LYS A 12 -21.04 -37.92 -5.67
CA LYS A 12 -21.71 -38.53 -6.83
C LYS A 12 -22.83 -37.68 -7.44
N SER A 13 -23.40 -36.77 -6.66
CA SER A 13 -24.43 -35.84 -7.17
C SER A 13 -23.85 -34.73 -8.05
N GLN A 14 -22.51 -34.53 -8.03
CA GLN A 14 -21.79 -33.49 -8.74
C GLN A 14 -21.22 -33.95 -10.09
N GLY A 15 -21.87 -34.91 -10.77
CA GLY A 15 -21.41 -35.45 -12.04
C GLY A 15 -21.20 -34.39 -13.13
N ALA A 16 -22.01 -33.34 -13.17
CA ALA A 16 -21.84 -32.23 -14.11
C ALA A 16 -20.55 -31.43 -13.83
N SER A 17 -20.26 -31.13 -12.55
CA SER A 17 -19.03 -30.48 -12.15
C SER A 17 -17.81 -31.33 -12.50
N GLN A 18 -17.88 -32.64 -12.25
CA GLN A 18 -16.81 -33.59 -12.58
C GLN A 18 -16.57 -33.65 -14.09
N ALA A 19 -17.64 -33.70 -14.91
CA ALA A 19 -17.51 -33.68 -16.38
C ALA A 19 -16.78 -32.41 -16.86
N MET A 20 -17.07 -31.23 -16.29
CA MET A 20 -16.37 -29.99 -16.61
C MET A 20 -14.89 -30.07 -16.22
N LEU A 21 -14.58 -30.61 -15.04
CA LEU A 21 -13.19 -30.75 -14.55
C LEU A 21 -12.40 -31.72 -15.42
N TYR A 22 -12.96 -32.87 -15.83
CA TYR A 22 -12.35 -33.77 -16.81
C TYR A 22 -12.10 -33.06 -18.16
N GLY A 23 -13.05 -32.22 -18.60
CA GLY A 23 -12.92 -31.41 -19.82
C GLY A 23 -11.78 -30.41 -19.78
N THR A 24 -11.29 -29.99 -18.57
CA THR A 24 -10.08 -29.18 -18.43
C THR A 24 -8.77 -29.96 -18.51
N GLY A 25 -8.84 -31.29 -18.68
CA GLY A 25 -7.69 -32.18 -18.74
C GLY A 25 -7.31 -32.83 -17.41
N MET A 26 -8.15 -32.72 -16.37
CA MET A 26 -7.96 -33.49 -15.12
C MET A 26 -8.22 -34.98 -15.40
N ASN A 27 -7.50 -35.84 -14.72
CA ASN A 27 -7.68 -37.29 -14.74
C ASN A 27 -8.18 -37.81 -13.37
N ASP A 28 -8.46 -39.11 -13.26
CA ASP A 28 -8.99 -39.71 -12.03
C ASP A 28 -8.13 -39.45 -10.82
N ASN A 29 -6.80 -39.47 -10.98
CA ASN A 29 -5.88 -39.17 -9.86
C ASN A 29 -5.97 -37.69 -9.43
N ASP A 30 -6.13 -36.77 -10.38
CA ASP A 30 -6.26 -35.33 -10.10
C ASP A 30 -7.54 -35.00 -9.31
N MET A 31 -8.62 -35.79 -9.51
CA MET A 31 -9.89 -35.59 -8.80
C MET A 31 -9.77 -35.82 -7.27
N HIS A 32 -8.77 -36.54 -6.82
CA HIS A 32 -8.52 -36.79 -5.39
C HIS A 32 -7.49 -35.84 -4.75
N LYS A 33 -6.84 -34.97 -5.55
CA LYS A 33 -5.86 -34.01 -5.06
C LYS A 33 -6.52 -32.75 -4.50
N PRO A 34 -5.95 -32.13 -3.46
CA PRO A 34 -6.31 -30.78 -3.07
C PRO A 34 -6.11 -29.81 -4.22
N GLN A 35 -7.06 -28.92 -4.45
CA GLN A 35 -7.01 -27.91 -5.50
C GLN A 35 -6.54 -26.58 -4.92
N ILE A 36 -5.48 -26.01 -5.47
CA ILE A 36 -4.86 -24.78 -5.02
C ILE A 36 -5.14 -23.67 -6.02
N GLY A 37 -5.90 -22.66 -5.63
CA GLY A 37 -6.06 -21.44 -6.39
C GLY A 37 -4.74 -20.68 -6.45
N ILE A 38 -4.30 -20.30 -7.64
CA ILE A 38 -3.13 -19.48 -7.88
C ILE A 38 -3.63 -18.19 -8.52
N ALA A 39 -3.86 -17.19 -7.67
CA ALA A 39 -4.46 -15.91 -8.06
C ALA A 39 -3.35 -14.91 -8.40
N SER A 40 -3.19 -14.57 -9.66
CA SER A 40 -2.24 -13.54 -10.08
C SER A 40 -2.97 -12.25 -10.47
N VAL A 41 -2.33 -11.12 -10.20
CA VAL A 41 -2.81 -9.80 -10.65
C VAL A 41 -2.10 -9.42 -11.95
N TRP A 42 -2.00 -10.38 -12.86
CA TRP A 42 -1.30 -10.21 -14.12
C TRP A 42 -2.09 -9.42 -15.16
N TYR A 43 -1.40 -8.47 -15.78
CA TYR A 43 -1.77 -7.85 -17.05
C TYR A 43 -0.52 -7.19 -17.67
N GLU A 44 -0.51 -6.99 -19.00
CA GLU A 44 0.70 -6.55 -19.72
C GLU A 44 1.06 -5.08 -19.51
N GLY A 45 0.08 -4.23 -19.26
CA GLY A 45 0.20 -2.76 -19.29
C GLY A 45 0.86 -2.13 -18.07
N ASN A 46 1.60 -2.88 -17.24
CA ASN A 46 2.27 -2.35 -16.05
C ASN A 46 3.54 -3.13 -15.71
N THR A 47 4.63 -2.44 -15.44
CA THR A 47 5.91 -3.06 -15.03
C THR A 47 5.75 -3.92 -13.77
N CYS A 48 4.88 -3.51 -12.83
CA CYS A 48 4.63 -4.25 -11.60
C CYS A 48 3.97 -5.62 -11.86
N ASN A 49 3.24 -5.78 -12.98
CA ASN A 49 2.33 -6.91 -13.20
C ASN A 49 2.70 -7.78 -14.41
N MET A 50 3.42 -7.24 -15.40
CA MET A 50 3.63 -7.89 -16.70
C MET A 50 4.31 -9.27 -16.64
N HIS A 51 5.07 -9.57 -15.57
CA HIS A 51 5.79 -10.83 -15.37
C HIS A 51 5.04 -11.83 -14.47
N LEU A 52 3.95 -11.43 -13.80
CA LEU A 52 3.29 -12.25 -12.78
C LEU A 52 2.68 -13.55 -13.35
N ASN A 53 2.29 -13.58 -14.62
CA ASN A 53 1.81 -14.81 -15.25
C ASN A 53 2.91 -15.88 -15.36
N GLN A 54 4.16 -15.47 -15.54
CA GLN A 54 5.31 -16.38 -15.52
C GLN A 54 5.57 -16.90 -14.11
N LEU A 55 5.53 -16.04 -13.08
CA LEU A 55 5.66 -16.46 -11.69
C LEU A 55 4.53 -17.44 -11.31
N ALA A 56 3.29 -17.17 -11.74
CA ALA A 56 2.15 -18.08 -11.53
C ALA A 56 2.37 -19.46 -12.17
N GLN A 57 3.08 -19.53 -13.30
CA GLN A 57 3.44 -20.82 -13.89
C GLN A 57 4.48 -21.56 -13.06
N PHE A 58 5.50 -20.87 -12.52
CA PHE A 58 6.48 -21.47 -11.62
C PHE A 58 5.82 -21.99 -10.34
N VAL A 59 4.94 -21.18 -9.73
CA VAL A 59 4.14 -21.60 -8.57
C VAL A 59 3.29 -22.83 -8.89
N LYS A 60 2.59 -22.86 -10.04
CA LYS A 60 1.82 -24.04 -10.45
C LYS A 60 2.69 -25.29 -10.57
N ASN A 61 3.84 -25.18 -11.20
CA ASN A 61 4.78 -26.30 -11.34
C ASN A 61 5.26 -26.81 -9.97
N SER A 62 5.54 -25.91 -9.03
CA SER A 62 5.92 -26.24 -7.66
C SER A 62 4.79 -26.96 -6.91
N VAL A 63 3.57 -26.44 -6.99
CA VAL A 63 2.36 -27.05 -6.38
C VAL A 63 2.11 -28.45 -6.91
N GLU A 64 2.25 -28.67 -8.21
CA GLU A 64 2.00 -29.98 -8.83
C GLU A 64 3.09 -31.02 -8.50
N LYS A 65 4.36 -30.60 -8.21
CA LYS A 65 5.42 -31.49 -7.69
C LYS A 65 5.05 -32.08 -6.31
N GLU A 66 4.27 -31.36 -5.52
CA GLU A 66 3.82 -31.80 -4.20
C GLU A 66 2.53 -32.62 -4.20
N ASN A 67 2.15 -33.18 -5.36
CA ASN A 67 0.93 -33.95 -5.55
C ASN A 67 -0.38 -33.18 -5.22
N LEU A 68 -0.37 -31.88 -5.45
CA LEU A 68 -1.52 -30.98 -5.39
C LEU A 68 -1.94 -30.61 -6.81
N LYS A 69 -3.13 -30.01 -7.00
CA LYS A 69 -3.59 -29.52 -8.30
C LYS A 69 -3.61 -28.00 -8.34
N GLY A 70 -2.75 -27.39 -9.13
CA GLY A 70 -2.67 -25.94 -9.31
C GLY A 70 -3.71 -25.43 -10.29
N MET A 71 -4.56 -24.48 -9.87
CA MET A 71 -5.61 -23.82 -10.64
C MET A 71 -5.32 -22.33 -10.77
N ARG A 72 -4.71 -21.91 -11.89
CA ARG A 72 -4.38 -20.50 -12.15
C ARG A 72 -5.59 -19.71 -12.60
N PHE A 73 -5.73 -18.52 -12.06
CA PHE A 73 -6.65 -17.50 -12.55
C PHE A 73 -6.07 -16.11 -12.29
N ASN A 74 -6.59 -15.11 -13.00
CA ASN A 74 -6.16 -13.72 -12.84
C ASN A 74 -7.30 -12.87 -12.31
N THR A 75 -6.96 -11.87 -11.53
CA THR A 75 -7.85 -10.77 -11.13
C THR A 75 -7.43 -9.48 -11.82
N ILE A 76 -8.25 -8.46 -11.69
CA ILE A 76 -7.94 -7.11 -12.20
C ILE A 76 -6.79 -6.49 -11.43
N GLY A 77 -6.18 -5.45 -12.01
CA GLY A 77 -5.22 -4.60 -11.35
C GLY A 77 -5.23 -3.20 -11.97
N VAL A 78 -4.78 -2.21 -11.19
CA VAL A 78 -4.58 -0.83 -11.64
C VAL A 78 -3.13 -0.44 -11.37
N SER A 79 -2.53 0.30 -12.30
CA SER A 79 -1.19 0.87 -12.11
C SER A 79 -1.32 2.30 -11.59
N ASP A 80 -0.90 2.52 -10.36
CA ASP A 80 -0.89 3.86 -9.78
C ASP A 80 0.06 4.78 -10.56
N GLY A 81 1.21 4.27 -10.98
CA GLY A 81 2.18 5.05 -11.77
C GLY A 81 1.66 5.50 -13.15
N ILE A 82 0.79 4.71 -13.80
CA ILE A 82 0.19 5.05 -15.10
C ILE A 82 -1.04 5.95 -14.92
N SER A 83 -1.84 5.71 -13.88
CA SER A 83 -3.08 6.46 -13.63
C SER A 83 -2.84 7.82 -12.98
N MET A 84 -1.66 8.06 -12.39
CA MET A 84 -1.32 9.27 -11.65
C MET A 84 -1.59 10.55 -12.45
N GLY A 85 -2.29 11.51 -11.83
CA GLY A 85 -2.64 12.79 -12.47
C GLY A 85 -3.71 12.70 -13.56
N THR A 86 -4.51 11.62 -13.58
CA THR A 86 -5.65 11.42 -14.48
C THR A 86 -6.87 10.92 -13.72
N ASP A 87 -8.06 11.01 -14.33
CA ASP A 87 -9.32 10.43 -13.79
C ASP A 87 -9.23 8.92 -13.55
N GLY A 88 -8.28 8.24 -14.19
CA GLY A 88 -7.98 6.83 -13.97
C GLY A 88 -7.60 6.52 -12.52
N MET A 89 -7.08 7.50 -11.78
CA MET A 89 -6.65 7.32 -10.39
C MET A 89 -7.81 7.04 -9.43
N SER A 90 -9.04 7.47 -9.76
CA SER A 90 -10.26 7.11 -9.03
C SER A 90 -10.50 5.60 -8.95
N TYR A 91 -9.97 4.82 -9.90
CA TYR A 91 -10.10 3.37 -9.91
C TYR A 91 -9.02 2.63 -9.11
N SER A 92 -7.99 3.34 -8.63
CA SER A 92 -6.87 2.72 -7.92
C SER A 92 -7.30 2.13 -6.57
N LEU A 93 -7.72 2.93 -5.58
CA LEU A 93 -8.08 2.41 -4.26
C LEU A 93 -9.26 1.43 -4.32
N GLN A 94 -10.27 1.75 -5.12
CA GLN A 94 -11.42 0.90 -5.35
C GLN A 94 -11.04 -0.50 -5.89
N SER A 95 -9.97 -0.60 -6.70
CA SER A 95 -9.50 -1.89 -7.22
C SER A 95 -9.05 -2.86 -6.12
N ARG A 96 -8.64 -2.36 -4.95
CA ARG A 96 -8.26 -3.17 -3.79
C ARG A 96 -9.41 -4.11 -3.38
N ASP A 97 -10.59 -3.53 -3.18
CA ASP A 97 -11.78 -4.28 -2.75
C ASP A 97 -12.29 -5.19 -3.89
N LEU A 98 -12.26 -4.73 -5.14
CA LEU A 98 -12.61 -5.58 -6.30
C LEU A 98 -11.66 -6.77 -6.48
N ILE A 99 -10.37 -6.61 -6.20
CA ILE A 99 -9.40 -7.71 -6.20
C ILE A 99 -9.79 -8.73 -5.14
N ALA A 100 -10.08 -8.28 -3.91
CA ALA A 100 -10.54 -9.14 -2.84
C ALA A 100 -11.81 -9.90 -3.22
N ASP A 101 -12.82 -9.19 -3.72
CA ASP A 101 -14.11 -9.76 -4.15
C ASP A 101 -13.94 -10.79 -5.28
N SER A 102 -13.09 -10.50 -6.27
CA SER A 102 -12.88 -11.41 -7.40
C SER A 102 -12.18 -12.71 -6.99
N ILE A 103 -11.16 -12.62 -6.12
CA ILE A 103 -10.46 -13.79 -5.60
C ILE A 103 -11.42 -14.62 -4.72
N GLU A 104 -12.13 -13.99 -3.81
CA GLU A 104 -13.11 -14.64 -2.93
C GLU A 104 -14.19 -15.35 -3.76
N THR A 105 -14.71 -14.69 -4.81
CA THR A 105 -15.72 -15.27 -5.70
C THR A 105 -15.21 -16.54 -6.37
N VAL A 106 -14.03 -16.52 -6.99
CA VAL A 106 -13.49 -17.70 -7.68
C VAL A 106 -13.19 -18.82 -6.70
N MET A 107 -12.49 -18.52 -5.60
CA MET A 107 -12.11 -19.50 -4.59
C MET A 107 -13.31 -20.19 -3.96
N SER A 108 -14.38 -19.43 -3.66
CA SER A 108 -15.58 -19.94 -3.02
C SER A 108 -16.44 -20.72 -4.00
N ALA A 109 -16.66 -20.20 -5.22
CA ALA A 109 -17.49 -20.86 -6.23
C ALA A 109 -16.89 -22.19 -6.72
N HIS A 110 -15.56 -22.27 -6.84
CA HIS A 110 -14.85 -23.47 -7.30
C HIS A 110 -14.35 -24.36 -6.17
N TRP A 111 -14.58 -23.98 -4.92
CA TRP A 111 -14.25 -24.78 -3.74
C TRP A 111 -12.77 -25.15 -3.59
N TYR A 112 -11.85 -24.28 -4.02
CA TYR A 112 -10.41 -24.54 -3.88
C TYR A 112 -9.99 -24.61 -2.41
N ASP A 113 -9.06 -25.52 -2.10
CA ASP A 113 -8.66 -25.86 -0.74
C ASP A 113 -7.67 -24.86 -0.12
N GLY A 114 -6.84 -24.25 -0.94
CA GLY A 114 -5.83 -23.28 -0.54
C GLY A 114 -5.60 -22.23 -1.60
N LEU A 115 -4.90 -21.14 -1.24
CA LEU A 115 -4.66 -19.97 -2.09
C LEU A 115 -3.21 -19.53 -2.05
N VAL A 116 -2.59 -19.37 -3.23
CA VAL A 116 -1.34 -18.63 -3.40
C VAL A 116 -1.64 -17.39 -4.24
N SER A 117 -1.50 -16.22 -3.65
CA SER A 117 -1.72 -14.93 -4.33
C SER A 117 -0.42 -14.31 -4.79
N ILE A 118 -0.40 -13.75 -6.02
CA ILE A 118 0.79 -13.17 -6.64
C ILE A 118 0.48 -11.73 -7.05
N PRO A 119 0.53 -10.78 -6.10
CA PRO A 119 0.36 -9.34 -6.36
C PRO A 119 1.66 -8.68 -6.83
N GLY A 120 1.53 -7.53 -7.51
CA GLY A 120 2.67 -6.74 -7.98
C GLY A 120 2.62 -5.25 -7.60
N CYS A 121 1.46 -4.61 -7.68
CA CYS A 121 1.30 -3.17 -7.49
C CYS A 121 0.63 -2.83 -6.15
N ASP A 122 0.54 -1.55 -5.84
CA ASP A 122 0.15 -0.95 -4.55
C ASP A 122 -1.12 -1.55 -3.94
N LYS A 123 -2.22 -1.56 -4.69
CA LYS A 123 -3.54 -2.00 -4.20
C LYS A 123 -3.75 -3.51 -4.35
N ASN A 124 -2.89 -4.14 -5.17
CA ASN A 124 -2.91 -5.60 -5.33
C ASN A 124 -2.56 -6.31 -4.01
N MET A 125 -1.55 -5.77 -3.29
CA MET A 125 -1.06 -6.33 -2.04
C MET A 125 -2.17 -6.45 -0.99
N PRO A 126 -2.80 -5.34 -0.55
CA PRO A 126 -3.85 -5.42 0.46
C PRO A 126 -5.11 -6.13 -0.07
N GLY A 127 -5.45 -6.02 -1.36
CA GLY A 127 -6.59 -6.73 -1.94
C GLY A 127 -6.45 -8.26 -1.86
N CYS A 128 -5.26 -8.79 -2.16
CA CYS A 128 -4.97 -10.22 -1.99
C CYS A 128 -5.02 -10.65 -0.50
N MET A 129 -4.52 -9.80 0.40
CA MET A 129 -4.55 -10.08 1.84
C MET A 129 -5.97 -10.09 2.40
N MET A 130 -6.82 -9.13 1.98
CA MET A 130 -8.24 -9.10 2.36
C MET A 130 -8.96 -10.37 1.91
N ALA A 131 -8.71 -10.83 0.67
CA ALA A 131 -9.26 -12.09 0.18
C ALA A 131 -8.83 -13.30 1.04
N LEU A 132 -7.54 -13.39 1.38
CA LEU A 132 -7.02 -14.44 2.26
C LEU A 132 -7.70 -14.41 3.63
N GLY A 133 -7.84 -13.22 4.23
CA GLY A 133 -8.49 -13.04 5.53
C GLY A 133 -9.98 -13.44 5.53
N ARG A 134 -10.74 -13.01 4.50
CA ARG A 134 -12.16 -13.34 4.33
C ARG A 134 -12.39 -14.83 4.10
N LEU A 135 -11.62 -15.45 3.20
CA LEU A 135 -11.71 -16.88 2.90
C LEU A 135 -11.30 -17.77 4.06
N ASN A 136 -10.31 -17.35 4.83
CA ASN A 136 -9.71 -18.08 5.93
C ASN A 136 -9.43 -19.56 5.59
N ARG A 137 -8.87 -19.79 4.40
CA ARG A 137 -8.34 -21.09 3.93
C ARG A 137 -6.82 -21.01 3.90
N PRO A 138 -6.09 -22.14 4.11
CA PRO A 138 -4.64 -22.14 4.01
C PRO A 138 -4.14 -21.37 2.78
N GLY A 139 -3.23 -20.43 2.96
CA GLY A 139 -2.76 -19.62 1.85
C GLY A 139 -1.74 -18.56 2.27
N PHE A 140 -1.07 -17.98 1.27
CA PHE A 140 -0.03 -16.98 1.47
C PHE A 140 0.21 -16.15 0.21
N VAL A 141 1.09 -15.15 0.33
CA VAL A 141 1.43 -14.22 -0.73
C VAL A 141 2.86 -14.45 -1.22
N ILE A 142 3.06 -14.41 -2.53
CA ILE A 142 4.36 -14.25 -3.18
C ILE A 142 4.36 -12.89 -3.88
N TYR A 143 5.14 -11.95 -3.36
CA TYR A 143 5.27 -10.64 -3.98
C TYR A 143 5.97 -10.72 -5.34
N GLY A 144 5.47 -10.01 -6.34
CA GLY A 144 6.08 -9.96 -7.68
C GLY A 144 7.50 -9.42 -7.72
N GLY A 145 7.93 -8.73 -6.65
CA GLY A 145 9.28 -8.23 -6.47
C GLY A 145 9.46 -6.78 -6.89
N THR A 146 10.53 -6.17 -6.36
CA THR A 146 10.88 -4.77 -6.64
C THR A 146 11.60 -4.63 -8.00
N ILE A 147 11.41 -3.49 -8.66
CA ILE A 147 12.12 -3.16 -9.92
C ILE A 147 13.58 -2.80 -9.62
N GLN A 148 14.47 -3.07 -10.57
CA GLN A 148 15.82 -2.52 -10.56
C GLN A 148 15.80 -1.02 -10.86
N ALA A 149 16.74 -0.28 -10.29
CA ALA A 149 16.90 1.14 -10.61
C ALA A 149 17.31 1.32 -12.09
N GLY A 150 16.72 2.30 -12.75
CA GLY A 150 17.20 2.77 -14.03
C GLY A 150 18.55 3.48 -13.85
N VAL A 151 19.30 3.66 -14.94
CA VAL A 151 20.60 4.36 -14.89
C VAL A 151 20.66 5.42 -15.96
N MET A 152 20.99 6.65 -15.54
CA MET A 152 21.26 7.75 -16.44
C MET A 152 22.57 8.45 -16.07
N ARG A 153 23.52 8.51 -17.02
CA ARG A 153 24.87 9.10 -16.82
C ARG A 153 25.57 8.56 -15.55
N GLY A 154 25.44 7.25 -15.28
CA GLY A 154 26.05 6.58 -14.14
C GLY A 154 25.34 6.82 -12.80
N LYS A 155 24.19 7.53 -12.78
CA LYS A 155 23.38 7.76 -11.59
C LYS A 155 22.10 6.91 -11.61
N PRO A 156 21.69 6.32 -10.47
CA PRO A 156 20.44 5.60 -10.38
C PRO A 156 19.25 6.56 -10.47
N ILE A 157 18.27 6.19 -11.28
CA ILE A 157 17.00 6.91 -11.46
C ILE A 157 15.82 5.95 -11.28
N ASP A 158 14.63 6.50 -11.04
CA ASP A 158 13.40 5.74 -10.84
C ASP A 158 12.17 6.50 -11.34
N ILE A 159 10.97 5.95 -11.11
CA ILE A 159 9.70 6.56 -11.52
C ILE A 159 9.51 7.97 -10.94
N VAL A 160 9.93 8.22 -9.70
CA VAL A 160 9.82 9.55 -9.07
C VAL A 160 10.75 10.54 -9.77
N THR A 161 11.95 10.09 -10.16
CA THR A 161 12.87 10.91 -10.97
C THR A 161 12.22 11.29 -12.31
N ALA A 162 11.45 10.38 -12.94
CA ALA A 162 10.72 10.69 -14.17
C ALA A 162 9.63 11.74 -13.95
N PHE A 163 8.86 11.65 -12.86
CA PHE A 163 7.86 12.69 -12.50
C PHE A 163 8.51 14.05 -12.24
N GLN A 164 9.60 14.07 -11.48
CA GLN A 164 10.34 15.31 -11.17
C GLN A 164 11.01 15.93 -12.41
N SER A 165 11.41 15.14 -13.40
CA SER A 165 12.08 15.61 -14.62
C SER A 165 11.20 16.57 -15.43
N TYR A 166 9.88 16.40 -15.39
CA TYR A 166 8.94 17.32 -16.03
C TYR A 166 9.02 18.74 -15.43
N GLY A 167 8.96 18.85 -14.11
CA GLY A 167 9.11 20.14 -13.41
C GLY A 167 10.48 20.78 -13.62
N ALA A 168 11.55 19.97 -13.62
CA ALA A 168 12.89 20.45 -13.89
C ALA A 168 13.07 20.95 -15.35
N CYS A 169 12.38 20.32 -16.30
CA CYS A 169 12.34 20.78 -17.69
C CYS A 169 11.58 22.11 -17.84
N LEU A 170 10.39 22.22 -17.23
CA LEU A 170 9.60 23.46 -17.25
C LEU A 170 10.35 24.66 -16.65
N SER A 171 11.11 24.42 -15.57
CA SER A 171 11.94 25.45 -14.92
C SER A 171 13.29 25.71 -15.63
N GLY A 172 13.58 25.02 -16.74
CA GLY A 172 14.81 25.18 -17.51
C GLY A 172 16.07 24.61 -16.86
N GLN A 173 15.94 23.80 -15.81
CA GLN A 173 17.07 23.15 -15.13
C GLN A 173 17.68 22.02 -15.94
N ILE A 174 16.87 21.32 -16.73
CA ILE A 174 17.29 20.29 -17.68
C ILE A 174 16.69 20.55 -19.06
N SER A 175 17.34 20.03 -20.11
CA SER A 175 16.81 20.11 -21.47
C SER A 175 15.65 19.13 -21.69
N GLU A 176 14.81 19.38 -22.69
CA GLU A 176 13.76 18.46 -23.14
C GLU A 176 14.31 17.08 -23.51
N GLN A 177 15.47 17.04 -24.17
CA GLN A 177 16.15 15.79 -24.50
C GLN A 177 16.54 15.01 -23.25
N GLU A 178 17.07 15.67 -22.23
CA GLU A 178 17.44 15.04 -20.95
C GLU A 178 16.21 14.51 -20.20
N CYS A 179 15.12 15.28 -20.22
CA CYS A 179 13.84 14.84 -19.68
C CYS A 179 13.36 13.55 -20.36
N GLN A 180 13.34 13.52 -21.70
CA GLN A 180 12.93 12.34 -22.47
C GLN A 180 13.85 11.12 -22.25
N GLU A 181 15.15 11.32 -22.13
CA GLU A 181 16.08 10.23 -21.79
C GLU A 181 15.84 9.67 -20.39
N THR A 182 15.53 10.54 -19.41
CA THR A 182 15.18 10.15 -18.03
C THR A 182 13.92 9.29 -18.04
N ILE A 183 12.85 9.75 -18.70
CA ILE A 183 11.59 9.01 -18.81
C ILE A 183 11.80 7.61 -19.40
N LYS A 184 12.57 7.49 -20.48
CA LYS A 184 12.82 6.20 -21.17
C LYS A 184 13.62 5.21 -20.34
N LYS A 185 14.41 5.67 -19.38
CA LYS A 185 15.36 4.84 -18.61
C LYS A 185 14.94 4.61 -17.16
N ALA A 186 13.93 5.33 -16.66
CA ALA A 186 13.53 5.29 -15.26
C ALA A 186 12.97 3.93 -14.80
N CYS A 187 12.31 3.20 -15.71
CA CYS A 187 11.70 1.90 -15.41
C CYS A 187 12.25 0.82 -16.37
N PRO A 188 13.37 0.17 -16.04
CA PRO A 188 14.13 -0.66 -17.00
C PRO A 188 13.56 -2.07 -17.21
N GLY A 189 12.39 -2.42 -16.64
CA GLY A 189 11.80 -3.75 -16.80
C GLY A 189 10.73 -4.09 -15.80
N ALA A 190 10.63 -5.37 -15.47
CA ALA A 190 9.63 -5.89 -14.54
C ALA A 190 9.94 -5.55 -13.08
N GLY A 191 8.88 -5.37 -12.30
CA GLY A 191 8.90 -5.14 -10.87
C GLY A 191 8.13 -3.89 -10.44
N ALA A 192 7.78 -3.85 -9.16
CA ALA A 192 7.15 -2.70 -8.54
C ALA A 192 8.17 -1.61 -8.23
N CYS A 193 7.71 -0.35 -8.11
CA CYS A 193 8.55 0.82 -7.88
C CYS A 193 9.62 0.59 -6.80
N GLY A 194 10.89 0.99 -7.08
CA GLY A 194 12.03 0.56 -6.27
C GLY A 194 12.16 1.21 -4.89
N GLY A 195 11.63 2.41 -4.67
CA GLY A 195 11.69 3.10 -3.37
C GLY A 195 10.71 2.50 -2.34
N MET A 196 10.72 3.05 -1.13
CA MET A 196 9.78 2.70 -0.05
C MET A 196 8.43 3.40 -0.29
N TYR A 197 7.90 3.20 -1.49
CA TYR A 197 6.56 3.60 -1.90
C TYR A 197 5.55 2.54 -1.48
N THR A 198 4.28 2.68 -1.85
CA THR A 198 3.21 1.86 -1.28
C THR A 198 3.39 0.36 -1.54
N ALA A 199 3.82 -0.06 -2.74
CA ALA A 199 4.00 -1.49 -3.04
C ALA A 199 5.04 -2.15 -2.12
N ASN A 200 6.25 -1.58 -2.01
CA ASN A 200 7.29 -2.12 -1.12
C ASN A 200 6.93 -1.98 0.36
N THR A 201 6.25 -0.89 0.76
CA THR A 201 5.71 -0.75 2.12
C THR A 201 4.78 -1.89 2.47
N MET A 202 3.83 -2.20 1.59
CA MET A 202 2.88 -3.29 1.85
C MET A 202 3.53 -4.67 1.75
N ALA A 203 4.52 -4.86 0.87
CA ALA A 203 5.30 -6.09 0.83
C ALA A 203 6.03 -6.34 2.14
N CYS A 204 6.71 -5.33 2.69
CA CYS A 204 7.36 -5.38 4.01
C CYS A 204 6.35 -5.66 5.14
N ALA A 205 5.19 -5.00 5.11
CA ALA A 205 4.12 -5.24 6.09
C ALA A 205 3.63 -6.69 6.04
N ILE A 206 3.40 -7.26 4.85
CA ILE A 206 2.95 -8.65 4.66
C ILE A 206 4.01 -9.65 5.15
N GLU A 207 5.29 -9.36 4.93
CA GLU A 207 6.37 -10.21 5.43
C GLU A 207 6.47 -10.15 6.96
N ALA A 208 6.35 -8.97 7.57
CA ALA A 208 6.32 -8.81 9.02
C ALA A 208 5.07 -9.42 9.69
N LEU A 209 3.92 -9.39 8.98
CA LEU A 209 2.71 -10.12 9.37
C LEU A 209 2.91 -11.65 9.36
N GLY A 210 3.94 -12.16 8.69
CA GLY A 210 4.17 -13.59 8.52
C GLY A 210 3.38 -14.23 7.38
N MET A 211 2.79 -13.45 6.46
CA MET A 211 1.92 -13.92 5.37
C MET A 211 2.66 -14.12 4.03
N SER A 212 3.96 -13.91 3.99
CA SER A 212 4.86 -14.28 2.88
C SER A 212 6.10 -14.99 3.39
N LEU A 213 6.83 -15.64 2.49
CA LEU A 213 8.11 -16.24 2.83
C LEU A 213 9.16 -15.18 3.18
N PRO A 214 10.13 -15.48 4.05
CA PRO A 214 11.26 -14.58 4.31
C PRO A 214 11.97 -14.17 3.02
N PHE A 215 12.37 -12.90 2.94
CA PHE A 215 12.98 -12.21 1.79
C PHE A 215 12.01 -11.84 0.66
N SER A 216 10.75 -12.28 0.67
CA SER A 216 9.79 -12.01 -0.40
C SER A 216 9.70 -10.53 -0.75
N SER A 217 9.63 -9.64 0.27
CA SER A 217 9.42 -8.20 0.11
C SER A 217 10.61 -7.45 -0.49
N SER A 218 11.83 -7.93 -0.29
CA SER A 218 13.04 -7.24 -0.77
C SER A 218 13.62 -7.84 -2.06
N THR A 219 13.22 -9.06 -2.44
CA THR A 219 13.75 -9.76 -3.61
C THR A 219 13.38 -9.06 -4.91
N PRO A 220 14.35 -8.70 -5.78
CA PRO A 220 14.06 -8.10 -7.07
C PRO A 220 13.26 -9.02 -7.99
N ALA A 221 12.36 -8.45 -8.77
CA ALA A 221 11.41 -9.18 -9.63
C ALA A 221 12.06 -10.10 -10.66
N THR A 222 13.24 -9.72 -11.17
CA THR A 222 13.95 -10.43 -12.23
C THR A 222 15.11 -11.28 -11.73
N SER A 223 15.24 -11.45 -10.42
CA SER A 223 16.33 -12.21 -9.83
C SER A 223 16.06 -13.72 -9.82
N VAL A 224 17.12 -14.51 -9.71
CA VAL A 224 17.02 -15.98 -9.58
C VAL A 224 16.35 -16.36 -8.26
N GLU A 225 16.56 -15.58 -7.22
CA GLU A 225 15.96 -15.78 -5.89
C GLU A 225 14.44 -15.69 -5.93
N LYS A 226 13.85 -14.84 -6.81
CA LYS A 226 12.41 -14.75 -7.01
C LYS A 226 11.83 -16.02 -7.63
N VAL A 227 12.54 -16.65 -8.55
CA VAL A 227 12.17 -17.97 -9.09
C VAL A 227 12.28 -19.07 -8.02
N GLN A 228 13.35 -19.06 -7.22
CA GLN A 228 13.55 -20.00 -6.11
C GLN A 228 12.45 -19.86 -5.04
N GLU A 229 11.96 -18.65 -4.79
CA GLU A 229 10.80 -18.43 -3.91
C GLU A 229 9.55 -19.12 -4.46
N CYS A 230 9.28 -18.98 -5.77
CA CYS A 230 8.16 -19.67 -6.43
C CYS A 230 8.30 -21.20 -6.36
N ASP A 231 9.52 -21.73 -6.43
CA ASP A 231 9.79 -23.17 -6.33
C ASP A 231 9.49 -23.74 -4.94
N LYS A 232 9.48 -22.91 -3.89
CA LYS A 232 9.10 -23.30 -2.51
C LYS A 232 7.58 -23.28 -2.29
N ALA A 233 6.82 -22.73 -3.21
CA ALA A 233 5.38 -22.49 -3.02
C ALA A 233 4.59 -23.79 -2.78
N GLY A 234 4.93 -24.87 -3.48
CA GLY A 234 4.27 -26.17 -3.33
C GLY A 234 4.44 -26.77 -1.94
N GLU A 235 5.67 -26.82 -1.46
CA GLU A 235 5.99 -27.31 -0.11
C GLU A 235 5.30 -26.43 0.96
N THR A 236 5.35 -25.12 0.81
CA THR A 236 4.75 -24.18 1.76
C THR A 236 3.23 -24.38 1.86
N ILE A 237 2.51 -24.42 0.71
CA ILE A 237 1.04 -24.56 0.75
C ILE A 237 0.63 -25.96 1.25
N LYS A 238 1.38 -26.99 0.92
CA LYS A 238 1.14 -28.35 1.43
C LYS A 238 1.28 -28.40 2.94
N ASN A 239 2.34 -27.82 3.49
CA ASN A 239 2.55 -27.73 4.93
C ASN A 239 1.42 -26.98 5.64
N LEU A 240 0.97 -25.85 5.09
CA LEU A 240 -0.17 -25.11 5.62
C LEU A 240 -1.47 -25.93 5.62
N LEU A 241 -1.70 -26.73 4.56
CA LEU A 241 -2.86 -27.62 4.48
C LEU A 241 -2.79 -28.78 5.49
N GLU A 242 -1.61 -29.37 5.69
CA GLU A 242 -1.37 -30.47 6.63
C GLU A 242 -1.51 -30.02 8.09
N LEU A 243 -1.01 -28.84 8.42
CA LEU A 243 -1.10 -28.24 9.75
C LEU A 243 -2.45 -27.49 9.99
N ASP A 244 -3.29 -27.38 8.97
CA ASP A 244 -4.54 -26.57 8.98
C ASP A 244 -4.33 -25.11 9.42
N ILE A 245 -3.15 -24.55 9.12
CA ILE A 245 -2.81 -23.14 9.42
C ILE A 245 -3.49 -22.23 8.42
N LYS A 246 -4.21 -21.24 8.91
CA LYS A 246 -5.04 -20.32 8.15
C LYS A 246 -4.61 -18.86 8.36
N PRO A 247 -4.97 -17.94 7.46
CA PRO A 247 -4.64 -16.53 7.60
C PRO A 247 -5.00 -15.91 8.96
N ARG A 248 -6.15 -16.26 9.56
CA ARG A 248 -6.56 -15.71 10.87
C ARG A 248 -5.74 -16.25 12.05
N ASP A 249 -5.03 -17.37 11.89
CA ASP A 249 -4.08 -17.88 12.89
C ASP A 249 -2.78 -17.07 12.90
N ILE A 250 -2.44 -16.44 11.75
CA ILE A 250 -1.22 -15.66 11.52
C ILE A 250 -1.47 -14.16 11.70
N MET A 251 -2.54 -13.63 11.10
CA MET A 251 -2.88 -12.20 11.09
C MET A 251 -3.48 -11.76 12.43
N THR A 252 -2.75 -11.93 13.50
CA THR A 252 -3.13 -11.55 14.86
C THR A 252 -2.81 -10.08 15.15
N ARG A 253 -3.36 -9.51 16.23
CA ARG A 253 -3.03 -8.16 16.69
C ARG A 253 -1.51 -7.93 16.80
N LYS A 254 -0.77 -8.85 17.41
CA LYS A 254 0.70 -8.77 17.52
C LYS A 254 1.39 -8.74 16.15
N ALA A 255 0.89 -9.51 15.18
CA ALA A 255 1.43 -9.51 13.82
C ALA A 255 1.20 -8.18 13.13
N PHE A 256 0.04 -7.52 13.30
CA PHE A 256 -0.19 -6.16 12.83
C PHE A 256 0.73 -5.14 13.50
N GLU A 257 1.01 -5.27 14.79
CA GLU A 257 1.97 -4.42 15.49
C GLU A 257 3.38 -4.58 14.91
N ASN A 258 3.83 -5.82 14.60
CA ASN A 258 5.08 -6.06 13.89
C ASN A 258 5.11 -5.34 12.53
N ALA A 259 4.03 -5.42 11.76
CA ALA A 259 3.93 -4.73 10.48
C ALA A 259 4.03 -3.21 10.64
N MET A 260 3.32 -2.61 11.60
CA MET A 260 3.37 -1.18 11.88
C MET A 260 4.76 -0.72 12.32
N VAL A 261 5.44 -1.48 13.17
CA VAL A 261 6.83 -1.20 13.58
C VAL A 261 7.75 -1.21 12.37
N LEU A 262 7.69 -2.27 11.55
CA LEU A 262 8.59 -2.40 10.40
C LEU A 262 8.39 -1.27 9.40
N ILE A 263 7.15 -0.96 8.99
CA ILE A 263 6.90 0.12 8.02
C ILE A 263 7.31 1.49 8.56
N THR A 264 7.23 1.70 9.88
CA THR A 264 7.69 2.92 10.54
C THR A 264 9.20 3.05 10.46
N VAL A 265 9.93 2.00 10.83
CA VAL A 265 11.39 1.92 10.73
C VAL A 265 11.89 2.18 9.31
N MET A 266 11.17 1.63 8.33
CA MET A 266 11.52 1.69 6.91
C MET A 266 11.14 3.02 6.23
N GLY A 267 10.40 3.91 6.89
CA GLY A 267 9.94 5.17 6.30
C GLY A 267 8.82 4.98 5.26
N GLY A 268 7.88 4.10 5.54
CA GLY A 268 6.82 3.65 4.62
C GLY A 268 5.81 4.72 4.21
N SER A 269 4.93 4.33 3.29
CA SER A 269 3.87 5.18 2.74
C SER A 269 2.72 5.40 3.72
N THR A 270 2.11 6.60 3.70
CA THR A 270 0.85 6.93 4.42
C THR A 270 -0.30 6.00 4.04
N ASN A 271 -0.31 5.47 2.82
CA ASN A 271 -1.32 4.53 2.34
C ASN A 271 -1.40 3.25 3.19
N ALA A 272 -0.30 2.88 3.87
CA ALA A 272 -0.28 1.72 4.74
C ALA A 272 -1.30 1.81 5.89
N VAL A 273 -1.64 3.01 6.36
CA VAL A 273 -2.68 3.20 7.39
C VAL A 273 -4.02 2.67 6.88
N LEU A 274 -4.48 3.12 5.70
CA LEU A 274 -5.72 2.63 5.08
C LEU A 274 -5.69 1.12 4.84
N HIS A 275 -4.55 0.62 4.37
CA HIS A 275 -4.46 -0.78 3.95
C HIS A 275 -4.38 -1.74 5.12
N LEU A 276 -3.64 -1.40 6.18
CA LEU A 276 -3.58 -2.24 7.39
C LEU A 276 -4.90 -2.26 8.14
N LEU A 277 -5.62 -1.12 8.21
CA LEU A 277 -6.98 -1.06 8.74
C LEU A 277 -7.94 -2.00 7.96
N ALA A 278 -7.91 -1.94 6.63
CA ALA A 278 -8.74 -2.80 5.79
C ALA A 278 -8.38 -4.29 5.90
N MET A 279 -7.09 -4.61 5.99
CA MET A 279 -6.62 -5.98 6.20
C MET A 279 -7.02 -6.50 7.59
N ALA A 280 -6.91 -5.69 8.64
CA ALA A 280 -7.33 -6.03 10.00
C ALA A 280 -8.84 -6.28 10.07
N SER A 281 -9.64 -5.41 9.43
CA SER A 281 -11.09 -5.58 9.29
C SER A 281 -11.46 -6.93 8.67
N SER A 282 -10.72 -7.37 7.62
CA SER A 282 -10.99 -8.64 6.92
C SER A 282 -10.77 -9.90 7.75
N VAL A 283 -10.12 -9.78 8.90
CA VAL A 283 -9.84 -10.88 9.85
C VAL A 283 -10.40 -10.63 11.24
N ASP A 284 -11.26 -9.63 11.40
CA ASP A 284 -11.92 -9.25 12.66
C ASP A 284 -10.92 -8.85 13.78
N VAL A 285 -9.75 -8.29 13.41
CA VAL A 285 -8.78 -7.75 14.36
C VAL A 285 -9.12 -6.29 14.62
N ASP A 286 -9.32 -5.96 15.89
CA ASP A 286 -9.55 -4.58 16.36
C ASP A 286 -8.25 -3.76 16.21
N LEU A 287 -8.18 -2.98 15.13
CA LEU A 287 -7.11 -2.06 14.80
C LEU A 287 -7.74 -0.71 14.43
N ASN A 288 -7.26 0.36 15.02
CA ASN A 288 -7.76 1.70 14.78
C ASN A 288 -6.62 2.67 14.44
N ILE A 289 -6.98 3.88 14.05
CA ILE A 289 -6.00 4.88 13.59
C ILE A 289 -5.04 5.32 14.71
N ASP A 290 -5.47 5.32 15.97
CA ASP A 290 -4.67 5.75 17.12
C ASP A 290 -3.52 4.77 17.41
N ASP A 291 -3.68 3.50 17.07
CA ASP A 291 -2.63 2.48 17.21
C ASP A 291 -1.36 2.85 16.42
N PHE A 292 -1.54 3.50 15.25
CA PHE A 292 -0.42 3.97 14.44
C PHE A 292 0.37 5.07 15.16
N GLN A 293 -0.33 5.96 15.87
CA GLN A 293 0.34 7.00 16.67
C GLN A 293 1.10 6.39 17.85
N GLU A 294 0.51 5.42 18.54
CA GLU A 294 1.19 4.73 19.64
C GLU A 294 2.48 4.03 19.19
N ILE A 295 2.45 3.38 18.05
CA ILE A 295 3.64 2.77 17.44
C ILE A 295 4.64 3.84 17.01
N ALA A 296 4.18 4.91 16.35
CA ALA A 296 5.05 6.00 15.89
C ALA A 296 5.81 6.68 17.04
N ASN A 297 5.17 6.86 18.20
CA ASN A 297 5.78 7.53 19.37
C ASN A 297 7.01 6.79 19.90
N LYS A 298 7.08 5.47 19.76
CA LYS A 298 8.14 4.60 20.30
C LYS A 298 9.04 3.96 19.26
N THR A 299 8.80 4.21 17.97
CA THR A 299 9.51 3.54 16.87
C THR A 299 10.28 4.57 16.04
N PRO A 300 11.62 4.49 15.96
CA PRO A 300 12.41 5.42 15.17
C PRO A 300 12.32 5.12 13.67
N VAL A 301 12.65 6.11 12.84
CA VAL A 301 12.94 5.92 11.40
C VAL A 301 14.42 5.65 11.24
N LEU A 302 14.78 4.51 10.64
CA LEU A 302 16.17 4.07 10.49
C LEU A 302 16.60 3.98 9.02
N ALA A 303 15.69 3.74 8.09
CA ALA A 303 16.04 3.46 6.71
C ALA A 303 16.14 4.74 5.86
N ASP A 304 17.25 4.90 5.12
CA ASP A 304 17.50 6.04 4.22
C ASP A 304 16.97 5.76 2.81
N PHE A 305 15.68 5.38 2.70
CA PHE A 305 15.03 5.06 1.44
C PHE A 305 14.41 6.26 0.75
N LYS A 306 14.37 6.21 -0.58
CA LYS A 306 13.53 7.09 -1.38
C LYS A 306 12.03 6.92 -0.98
N PRO A 307 11.26 8.01 -0.97
CA PRO A 307 11.53 9.34 -1.55
C PRO A 307 12.35 10.27 -0.65
N SER A 308 12.39 10.07 0.66
CA SER A 308 13.05 10.97 1.62
C SER A 308 14.56 10.75 1.72
N GLY A 309 15.05 9.59 1.32
CA GLY A 309 16.43 9.15 1.36
C GLY A 309 17.01 8.84 -0.03
N LYS A 310 18.05 8.00 -0.06
CA LYS A 310 18.88 7.77 -1.26
C LYS A 310 18.66 6.40 -1.89
N TYR A 311 18.38 5.37 -1.07
CA TYR A 311 18.42 3.97 -1.45
C TYR A 311 17.07 3.44 -1.93
N VAL A 312 17.10 2.27 -2.58
CA VAL A 312 15.93 1.51 -3.04
C VAL A 312 15.93 0.10 -2.46
N MET A 313 14.84 -0.64 -2.59
CA MET A 313 14.70 -1.98 -2.01
C MET A 313 15.71 -3.00 -2.54
N ALA A 314 16.14 -2.88 -3.79
CA ALA A 314 17.19 -3.73 -4.35
C ALA A 314 18.54 -3.57 -3.61
N ASP A 315 18.85 -2.36 -3.12
CA ASP A 315 20.04 -2.10 -2.30
C ASP A 315 19.94 -2.81 -0.94
N LEU A 316 18.76 -2.80 -0.32
CA LEU A 316 18.52 -3.53 0.93
C LEU A 316 18.67 -5.05 0.73
N HIS A 317 18.13 -5.58 -0.37
CA HIS A 317 18.26 -7.00 -0.69
C HIS A 317 19.74 -7.43 -0.69
N ALA A 318 20.61 -6.61 -1.26
CA ALA A 318 22.05 -6.90 -1.35
C ALA A 318 22.78 -6.99 0.01
N ILE A 319 22.21 -6.40 1.07
CA ILE A 319 22.81 -6.39 2.42
C ILE A 319 22.09 -7.27 3.44
N GLY A 320 21.17 -8.15 3.00
CA GLY A 320 20.46 -9.09 3.87
C GLY A 320 18.95 -8.95 3.87
N GLY A 321 18.40 -8.01 3.13
CA GLY A 321 16.96 -7.85 2.91
C GLY A 321 16.16 -7.45 4.16
N THR A 322 14.86 -7.49 4.02
CA THR A 322 13.91 -7.22 5.11
C THR A 322 14.11 -8.13 6.34
N PRO A 323 14.41 -9.43 6.20
CA PRO A 323 14.65 -10.29 7.35
C PRO A 323 15.82 -9.86 8.24
N ALA A 324 16.90 -9.29 7.68
CA ALA A 324 18.03 -8.80 8.47
C ALA A 324 17.61 -7.56 9.31
N VAL A 325 16.76 -6.70 8.78
CA VAL A 325 16.16 -5.58 9.53
C VAL A 325 15.27 -6.11 10.65
N MET A 326 14.37 -7.05 10.34
CA MET A 326 13.49 -7.66 11.35
C MET A 326 14.29 -8.36 12.44
N LYS A 327 15.40 -9.04 12.12
CA LYS A 327 16.29 -9.65 13.12
C LYS A 327 16.90 -8.61 14.05
N MET A 328 17.36 -7.48 13.53
CA MET A 328 17.87 -6.36 14.32
C MET A 328 16.79 -5.82 15.28
N LEU A 329 15.57 -5.62 14.79
CA LEU A 329 14.43 -5.14 15.59
C LEU A 329 13.99 -6.16 16.64
N LEU A 330 13.99 -7.46 16.30
CA LEU A 330 13.68 -8.54 17.25
C LEU A 330 14.69 -8.59 18.39
N LYS A 331 16.00 -8.48 18.10
CA LYS A 331 17.06 -8.41 19.10
C LYS A 331 16.91 -7.20 20.04
N ALA A 332 16.36 -6.11 19.51
CA ALA A 332 16.07 -4.89 20.28
C ALA A 332 14.75 -4.97 21.08
N GLY A 333 14.00 -6.08 20.99
CA GLY A 333 12.73 -6.25 21.69
C GLY A 333 11.58 -5.42 21.09
N MET A 334 11.70 -4.99 19.84
CA MET A 334 10.71 -4.16 19.16
C MET A 334 9.67 -4.97 18.37
N LEU A 335 9.89 -6.27 18.17
CA LEU A 335 8.98 -7.16 17.47
C LEU A 335 8.53 -8.31 18.36
N HIS A 336 7.32 -8.79 18.14
CA HIS A 336 6.77 -10.01 18.74
C HIS A 336 7.29 -11.23 17.97
N GLY A 337 8.30 -11.90 18.51
CA GLY A 337 8.95 -13.06 17.87
C GLY A 337 8.12 -14.34 17.89
N ASP A 338 7.10 -14.41 18.76
CA ASP A 338 6.21 -15.56 18.94
C ASP A 338 5.08 -15.64 17.89
N CYS A 339 4.97 -14.68 16.99
CA CYS A 339 3.97 -14.70 15.93
C CYS A 339 4.21 -15.84 14.95
N LEU A 340 3.15 -16.64 14.68
CA LEU A 340 3.16 -17.71 13.68
C LEU A 340 3.29 -17.13 12.27
N THR A 341 3.92 -17.86 11.36
CA THR A 341 4.09 -17.46 9.96
C THR A 341 3.68 -18.58 9.00
N VAL A 342 3.63 -18.26 7.71
CA VAL A 342 3.29 -19.22 6.64
C VAL A 342 4.30 -20.35 6.48
N THR A 343 5.46 -20.27 7.11
CA THR A 343 6.44 -21.38 7.13
C THR A 343 6.04 -22.47 8.14
N GLY A 344 5.00 -22.26 8.94
CA GLY A 344 4.65 -23.13 10.07
C GLY A 344 5.52 -22.92 11.31
N LYS A 345 6.44 -21.95 11.25
CA LYS A 345 7.35 -21.53 12.34
C LYS A 345 6.99 -20.14 12.81
N THR A 346 7.48 -19.77 13.98
CA THR A 346 7.40 -18.40 14.50
C THR A 346 8.33 -17.46 13.75
N LEU A 347 8.08 -16.15 13.88
CA LEU A 347 8.94 -15.11 13.32
C LEU A 347 10.39 -15.25 13.85
N ALA A 348 10.56 -15.48 15.16
CA ALA A 348 11.88 -15.65 15.78
C ALA A 348 12.63 -16.84 15.18
N GLU A 349 11.98 -18.00 15.04
CA GLU A 349 12.60 -19.21 14.44
C GLU A 349 13.04 -18.98 12.99
N ASN A 350 12.24 -18.25 12.20
CA ASN A 350 12.61 -17.91 10.82
C ASN A 350 13.83 -16.98 10.75
N LEU A 351 14.02 -16.11 11.74
CA LEU A 351 15.10 -15.14 11.77
C LEU A 351 16.41 -15.68 12.38
N GLU A 352 16.41 -16.85 13.02
CA GLU A 352 17.63 -17.44 13.64
C GLU A 352 18.78 -17.57 12.65
N SER A 353 18.51 -18.12 11.46
CA SER A 353 19.50 -18.38 10.42
C SER A 353 19.83 -17.19 9.52
N VAL A 354 19.10 -16.07 9.67
CA VAL A 354 19.33 -14.86 8.87
C VAL A 354 20.62 -14.18 9.32
N ALA A 355 21.46 -13.72 8.40
CA ALA A 355 22.65 -12.94 8.72
C ALA A 355 22.26 -11.56 9.32
N ASP A 356 23.11 -11.03 10.18
CA ASP A 356 22.96 -9.68 10.68
C ASP A 356 23.29 -8.66 9.56
N LEU A 357 22.75 -7.44 9.67
CA LEU A 357 23.14 -6.35 8.77
C LEU A 357 24.64 -6.07 8.88
N PRO A 358 25.34 -5.79 7.76
CA PRO A 358 26.74 -5.37 7.79
C PRO A 358 26.94 -4.13 8.69
N GLU A 359 28.00 -4.14 9.50
CA GLU A 359 28.28 -3.03 10.44
C GLU A 359 28.54 -1.68 9.75
N ASP A 360 29.07 -1.73 8.54
CA ASP A 360 29.40 -0.57 7.70
C ASP A 360 28.28 -0.20 6.72
N ASN A 361 27.09 -0.83 6.82
CA ASN A 361 25.97 -0.45 5.97
C ASN A 361 25.53 1.00 6.25
N THR A 362 25.12 1.69 5.20
CA THR A 362 24.64 3.08 5.25
C THR A 362 23.15 3.21 4.91
N ILE A 363 22.45 2.09 4.70
CA ILE A 363 21.04 2.04 4.32
C ILE A 363 20.15 2.08 5.55
N ILE A 364 20.50 1.26 6.55
CA ILE A 364 19.77 1.15 7.82
C ILE A 364 20.64 1.73 8.93
N HIS A 365 20.21 2.84 9.49
CA HIS A 365 20.89 3.50 10.60
C HIS A 365 20.79 2.69 11.89
N LYS A 366 21.72 2.91 12.80
CA LYS A 366 21.72 2.25 14.11
C LYS A 366 20.63 2.84 15.01
N LEU A 367 20.12 2.06 15.94
CA LEU A 367 19.07 2.46 16.88
C LEU A 367 19.48 3.63 17.79
N ASP A 368 20.77 3.75 18.11
CA ASP A 368 21.32 4.85 18.90
C ASP A 368 21.58 6.13 18.09
N ASN A 369 21.54 6.03 16.74
CA ASN A 369 21.69 7.16 15.82
C ASN A 369 20.66 7.12 14.69
N PRO A 370 19.35 7.20 14.98
CA PRO A 370 18.29 7.13 13.99
C PRO A 370 18.22 8.39 13.11
N ILE A 371 17.59 8.27 11.94
CA ILE A 371 17.25 9.43 11.09
C ILE A 371 16.25 10.34 11.82
N LYS A 372 15.24 9.72 12.46
CA LYS A 372 14.27 10.40 13.33
C LYS A 372 13.98 9.50 14.52
N LYS A 373 13.90 10.07 15.73
CA LYS A 373 13.70 9.32 16.98
C LYS A 373 12.31 8.72 17.13
N THR A 374 11.33 9.28 16.43
CA THR A 374 9.93 8.83 16.41
C THR A 374 9.50 8.54 14.97
N GLY A 375 8.36 7.90 14.77
CA GLY A 375 7.82 7.59 13.46
C GLY A 375 7.56 8.84 12.62
N HIS A 376 7.58 8.65 11.31
CA HIS A 376 7.29 9.70 10.32
C HIS A 376 5.80 9.79 10.00
N LEU A 377 5.01 8.73 10.28
CA LEU A 377 3.55 8.74 10.18
C LEU A 377 2.98 9.28 11.48
N GLN A 378 2.28 10.41 11.41
CA GLN A 378 1.66 11.07 12.55
C GLN A 378 0.14 11.14 12.33
N ILE A 379 -0.61 10.79 13.34
CA ILE A 379 -2.07 10.91 13.32
C ILE A 379 -2.43 12.23 13.99
N LEU A 380 -2.98 13.16 13.21
CA LEU A 380 -3.39 14.45 13.74
C LEU A 380 -4.91 14.49 13.92
N LYS A 381 -5.35 15.03 15.05
CA LYS A 381 -6.77 15.23 15.38
C LYS A 381 -7.02 16.69 15.74
N GLY A 382 -8.28 17.11 15.72
CA GLY A 382 -8.69 18.46 16.07
C GLY A 382 -10.00 18.82 15.37
N ASN A 383 -10.37 20.11 15.38
CA ASN A 383 -11.63 20.52 14.75
C ASN A 383 -11.62 20.39 13.21
N VAL A 384 -10.42 20.33 12.57
CA VAL A 384 -10.28 20.03 11.14
C VAL A 384 -10.44 18.55 10.85
N ALA A 385 -9.97 17.67 11.74
CA ALA A 385 -9.96 16.22 11.55
C ALA A 385 -10.42 15.50 12.83
N PRO A 386 -11.70 15.59 13.23
CA PRO A 386 -12.18 14.97 14.47
C PRO A 386 -12.09 13.45 14.48
N GLU A 387 -12.19 12.80 13.31
CA GLU A 387 -11.99 11.34 13.16
C GLU A 387 -10.53 10.98 12.86
N GLY A 388 -9.66 11.97 12.68
CA GLY A 388 -8.24 11.82 12.43
C GLY A 388 -7.84 12.14 10.99
N SER A 389 -6.52 12.24 10.82
CA SER A 389 -5.83 12.47 9.55
C SER A 389 -4.45 11.83 9.62
N VAL A 390 -3.78 11.68 8.48
CA VAL A 390 -2.44 11.10 8.40
C VAL A 390 -1.46 12.12 7.82
N ALA A 391 -0.49 12.52 8.63
CA ALA A 391 0.62 13.36 8.21
C ALA A 391 1.89 12.54 7.98
N LYS A 392 2.71 12.95 7.02
CA LYS A 392 4.05 12.41 6.81
C LYS A 392 5.07 13.47 7.22
N ILE A 393 5.61 13.34 8.42
CA ILE A 393 6.55 14.30 9.02
C ILE A 393 7.92 13.64 9.16
N THR A 394 8.82 13.95 8.25
CA THR A 394 10.19 13.38 8.26
C THR A 394 11.16 14.18 9.11
N GLY A 395 10.76 15.38 9.53
CA GLY A 395 11.56 16.33 10.31
C GLY A 395 12.38 17.32 9.49
N LYS A 396 12.38 17.16 8.15
CA LYS A 396 13.08 18.08 7.23
C LYS A 396 12.26 19.33 6.92
N GLU A 397 10.94 19.21 6.99
CA GLU A 397 9.91 20.24 6.73
C GLU A 397 9.50 21.03 7.97
N GLY A 398 9.99 20.63 9.15
CA GLY A 398 9.52 21.15 10.44
C GLY A 398 8.44 20.26 11.07
N GLU A 399 8.00 20.61 12.27
CA GLU A 399 7.00 19.85 13.05
C GLU A 399 5.74 20.67 13.36
N VAL A 400 5.78 22.01 13.16
CA VAL A 400 4.64 22.91 13.34
C VAL A 400 4.55 23.83 12.14
N PHE A 401 3.34 24.02 11.61
CA PHE A 401 3.04 24.96 10.55
C PHE A 401 1.79 25.77 10.89
N GLU A 402 1.89 27.09 10.81
CA GLU A 402 0.77 28.01 10.95
C GLU A 402 0.65 28.84 9.68
N GLY A 403 -0.56 28.93 9.14
CA GLY A 403 -0.78 29.64 7.89
C GLY A 403 -2.23 29.99 7.64
N VAL A 404 -2.51 30.52 6.45
CA VAL A 404 -3.84 30.87 6.03
C VAL A 404 -4.32 29.92 4.94
N ALA A 405 -5.58 29.51 5.01
CA ALA A 405 -6.19 28.63 4.03
C ALA A 405 -6.22 29.26 2.64
N ASN A 406 -5.80 28.51 1.64
CA ASN A 406 -5.98 28.75 0.22
C ASN A 406 -6.70 27.51 -0.34
N VAL A 407 -8.02 27.64 -0.60
CA VAL A 407 -8.95 26.52 -0.77
C VAL A 407 -9.24 26.24 -2.23
N PHE A 408 -9.18 24.97 -2.62
CA PHE A 408 -9.42 24.46 -3.95
C PHE A 408 -10.37 23.25 -3.91
N ASP A 409 -11.33 23.22 -4.82
CA ASP A 409 -12.36 22.16 -4.88
C ASP A 409 -11.90 20.92 -5.68
N SER A 410 -10.68 20.94 -6.23
CA SER A 410 -10.06 19.80 -6.90
C SER A 410 -8.53 19.93 -7.00
N GLU A 411 -7.85 18.82 -7.34
CA GLU A 411 -6.42 18.82 -7.68
C GLU A 411 -6.13 19.74 -8.87
N GLU A 412 -6.97 19.74 -9.90
CA GLU A 412 -6.79 20.52 -11.13
C GLU A 412 -6.83 22.03 -10.86
N GLU A 413 -7.75 22.49 -10.02
CA GLU A 413 -7.84 23.92 -9.63
C GLU A 413 -6.57 24.36 -8.89
N MET A 414 -6.07 23.54 -7.99
CA MET A 414 -4.85 23.82 -7.26
C MET A 414 -3.64 23.87 -8.20
N VAL A 415 -3.52 22.92 -9.13
CA VAL A 415 -2.44 22.87 -10.12
C VAL A 415 -2.43 24.15 -10.97
N ALA A 416 -3.59 24.57 -11.49
CA ALA A 416 -3.72 25.81 -12.25
C ALA A 416 -3.32 27.03 -11.40
N ALA A 417 -3.69 27.07 -10.12
CA ALA A 417 -3.35 28.17 -9.22
C ALA A 417 -1.82 28.28 -8.97
N VAL A 418 -1.11 27.16 -8.90
CA VAL A 418 0.37 27.18 -8.81
C VAL A 418 1.00 27.71 -10.09
N GLU A 419 0.52 27.26 -11.26
CA GLU A 419 1.00 27.72 -12.57
C GLU A 419 0.78 29.23 -12.77
N GLU A 420 -0.32 29.76 -12.22
CA GLU A 420 -0.68 31.18 -12.24
C GLU A 420 0.00 32.03 -11.14
N GLY A 421 0.80 31.41 -10.26
CA GLY A 421 1.50 32.10 -9.16
C GLY A 421 0.56 32.61 -8.04
N LYS A 422 -0.61 32.00 -7.87
CA LYS A 422 -1.60 32.34 -6.84
C LYS A 422 -1.28 31.73 -5.48
N VAL A 423 -0.41 30.71 -5.40
CA VAL A 423 0.06 30.10 -4.16
C VAL A 423 1.24 30.90 -3.62
N LYS A 424 1.20 31.24 -2.33
CA LYS A 424 2.18 32.12 -1.67
C LYS A 424 2.78 31.45 -0.44
N LYS A 425 3.93 31.96 -0.01
CA LYS A 425 4.53 31.58 1.26
C LYS A 425 3.57 31.84 2.42
N GLY A 426 3.44 30.86 3.32
CA GLY A 426 2.53 30.92 4.46
C GLY A 426 1.11 30.39 4.16
N ASP A 427 0.85 29.91 2.92
CA ASP A 427 -0.43 29.31 2.62
C ASP A 427 -0.52 27.88 3.20
N VAL A 428 -1.68 27.55 3.75
CA VAL A 428 -2.15 26.18 3.93
C VAL A 428 -3.06 25.86 2.76
N ILE A 429 -2.54 25.13 1.79
CA ILE A 429 -3.26 24.72 0.60
C ILE A 429 -4.26 23.63 1.00
N VAL A 430 -5.54 23.89 0.77
CA VAL A 430 -6.63 22.95 1.07
C VAL A 430 -7.16 22.40 -0.24
N ILE A 431 -6.99 21.11 -0.48
CA ILE A 431 -7.61 20.40 -1.61
C ILE A 431 -8.72 19.54 -1.04
N ARG A 432 -9.97 19.83 -1.39
CA ARG A 432 -11.15 19.15 -0.85
C ARG A 432 -11.98 18.46 -1.92
N TYR A 433 -12.90 17.60 -1.49
CA TYR A 433 -13.73 16.74 -2.35
C TYR A 433 -12.92 15.71 -3.14
N GLU A 434 -11.78 15.29 -2.58
CA GLU A 434 -10.93 14.20 -3.07
C GLU A 434 -10.92 12.98 -2.12
N GLY A 435 -11.85 12.95 -1.16
CA GLY A 435 -12.06 11.84 -0.23
C GLY A 435 -12.71 10.60 -0.87
N PRO A 436 -13.01 9.57 -0.07
CA PRO A 436 -13.53 8.28 -0.54
C PRO A 436 -14.79 8.40 -1.40
N LYS A 437 -15.71 9.28 -1.05
CA LYS A 437 -16.99 9.50 -1.76
C LYS A 437 -16.94 10.71 -2.69
N GLY A 438 -16.34 11.81 -2.27
CA GLY A 438 -16.28 13.08 -2.98
C GLY A 438 -15.39 13.05 -4.21
N GLY A 439 -14.17 12.54 -4.06
CA GLY A 439 -13.29 12.11 -5.14
C GLY A 439 -13.34 10.59 -5.23
N PRO A 440 -14.34 9.99 -5.91
CA PRO A 440 -14.63 8.57 -5.70
C PRO A 440 -13.40 7.71 -5.94
N GLY A 441 -13.08 6.87 -4.93
CA GLY A 441 -11.85 6.10 -4.91
C GLY A 441 -10.65 6.84 -4.30
N MET A 442 -10.87 8.05 -3.72
CA MET A 442 -9.83 8.80 -3.00
C MET A 442 -8.54 8.91 -3.83
N PRO A 443 -8.57 9.66 -4.96
CA PRO A 443 -7.45 9.74 -5.90
C PRO A 443 -6.14 10.08 -5.20
N GLU A 444 -5.07 9.40 -5.61
CA GLU A 444 -3.73 9.62 -5.04
C GLU A 444 -3.03 10.75 -5.79
N MET A 445 -2.63 11.79 -5.06
CA MET A 445 -2.02 12.99 -5.63
C MET A 445 -0.50 12.98 -5.49
N LEU A 446 0.21 13.25 -6.58
CA LEU A 446 1.66 13.49 -6.60
C LEU A 446 1.98 14.83 -7.28
N LYS A 447 1.18 15.23 -8.27
CA LYS A 447 1.42 16.44 -9.07
C LYS A 447 1.42 17.72 -8.21
N PRO A 448 0.49 17.93 -7.25
CA PRO A 448 0.50 19.09 -6.37
C PRO A 448 1.82 19.25 -5.61
N THR A 449 2.27 18.20 -4.91
CA THR A 449 3.52 18.25 -4.13
C THR A 449 4.74 18.46 -5.02
N SER A 450 4.78 17.83 -6.20
CA SER A 450 5.88 17.99 -7.15
C SER A 450 5.97 19.41 -7.73
N LEU A 451 4.82 20.04 -8.02
CA LEU A 451 4.77 21.42 -8.51
C LEU A 451 5.21 22.43 -7.45
N ILE A 452 4.75 22.26 -6.20
CA ILE A 452 5.16 23.10 -5.07
C ILE A 452 6.68 23.02 -4.86
N MET A 453 7.24 21.82 -4.90
CA MET A 453 8.69 21.63 -4.79
C MET A 453 9.43 22.29 -5.96
N GLY A 454 8.91 22.12 -7.18
CA GLY A 454 9.46 22.76 -8.40
C GLY A 454 9.38 24.28 -8.36
N ALA A 455 8.36 24.86 -7.75
CA ALA A 455 8.19 26.30 -7.53
C ALA A 455 9.08 26.87 -6.39
N GLY A 456 9.81 26.00 -5.67
CA GLY A 456 10.66 26.43 -4.55
C GLY A 456 9.89 26.76 -3.27
N LEU A 457 8.63 26.35 -3.17
CA LEU A 457 7.73 26.63 -2.03
C LEU A 457 7.63 25.48 -1.02
N GLY A 458 8.36 24.39 -1.23
CA GLY A 458 8.19 23.14 -0.48
C GLY A 458 8.40 23.22 1.03
N GLN A 459 9.05 24.26 1.52
CA GLN A 459 9.23 24.54 2.96
C GLN A 459 8.40 25.72 3.47
N ASP A 460 7.72 26.41 2.57
CA ASP A 460 7.03 27.67 2.86
C ASP A 460 5.50 27.51 2.88
N VAL A 461 4.98 26.34 2.51
CA VAL A 461 3.54 26.03 2.47
C VAL A 461 3.26 24.65 3.06
N ALA A 462 2.04 24.44 3.55
CA ALA A 462 1.52 23.13 3.89
C ALA A 462 0.38 22.73 2.94
N LEU A 463 0.19 21.42 2.72
CA LEU A 463 -0.96 20.86 1.99
C LEU A 463 -1.81 20.01 2.91
N ILE A 464 -3.12 20.22 2.88
CA ILE A 464 -4.10 19.39 3.58
C ILE A 464 -5.22 18.95 2.64
N THR A 465 -5.72 17.71 2.81
CA THR A 465 -6.75 17.14 1.93
C THR A 465 -7.53 16.01 2.62
N ASP A 466 -8.76 15.79 2.20
CA ASP A 466 -9.53 14.58 2.49
C ASP A 466 -9.18 13.42 1.53
N GLY A 467 -8.39 13.69 0.48
CA GLY A 467 -7.80 12.70 -0.41
C GLY A 467 -6.51 12.09 0.13
N ARG A 468 -5.68 11.56 -0.78
CA ARG A 468 -4.40 10.90 -0.46
C ARG A 468 -3.24 11.54 -1.20
N PHE A 469 -2.06 11.48 -0.59
CA PHE A 469 -0.81 11.76 -1.27
C PHE A 469 -0.07 10.47 -1.64
N SER A 470 0.60 10.49 -2.78
CA SER A 470 1.47 9.40 -3.22
C SER A 470 2.57 9.11 -2.21
N GLY A 471 2.99 7.85 -2.12
CA GLY A 471 4.18 7.47 -1.35
C GLY A 471 5.46 8.21 -1.76
N GLY A 472 5.50 8.76 -2.99
CA GLY A 472 6.58 9.62 -3.48
C GLY A 472 6.50 11.08 -3.07
N SER A 473 5.41 11.52 -2.42
CA SER A 473 5.23 12.90 -1.97
C SER A 473 6.10 13.24 -0.77
N HIS A 474 6.52 14.49 -0.70
CA HIS A 474 7.27 15.07 0.42
C HIS A 474 6.92 16.54 0.59
N GLY A 475 7.30 17.14 1.73
CA GLY A 475 6.85 18.44 2.20
C GLY A 475 5.91 18.31 3.39
N PHE A 476 5.38 19.42 3.91
CA PHE A 476 4.44 19.41 5.04
C PHE A 476 3.04 19.02 4.54
N ILE A 477 2.73 17.73 4.58
CA ILE A 477 1.52 17.17 3.98
C ILE A 477 0.66 16.41 4.99
N VAL A 478 -0.66 16.67 4.98
CA VAL A 478 -1.67 15.98 5.79
C VAL A 478 -2.80 15.52 4.89
N GLY A 479 -2.96 14.23 4.76
CA GLY A 479 -4.05 13.60 4.00
C GLY A 479 -5.01 12.82 4.87
N HIS A 480 -5.96 12.14 4.23
CA HIS A 480 -6.94 11.28 4.88
C HIS A 480 -7.78 12.01 5.94
N ILE A 481 -7.98 13.32 5.79
CA ILE A 481 -8.76 14.10 6.75
C ILE A 481 -10.20 13.59 6.78
N ALA A 482 -10.63 13.18 7.97
CA ALA A 482 -11.95 12.61 8.18
C ALA A 482 -12.69 13.36 9.32
N PRO A 483 -14.04 13.58 9.13
CA PRO A 483 -14.86 13.26 7.97
C PRO A 483 -14.47 14.03 6.70
N GLU A 484 -14.66 13.40 5.51
CA GLU A 484 -14.36 14.04 4.24
C GLU A 484 -15.31 15.24 3.94
N ALA A 485 -14.86 16.16 3.09
CA ALA A 485 -15.64 17.36 2.73
C ALA A 485 -17.00 17.01 2.11
N TYR A 486 -17.08 15.94 1.31
CA TYR A 486 -18.33 15.51 0.68
C TYR A 486 -19.42 15.11 1.70
N GLU A 487 -19.03 14.69 2.90
CA GLU A 487 -19.93 14.37 4.01
C GLU A 487 -20.14 15.55 4.98
N GLY A 488 -19.70 16.75 4.61
CA GLY A 488 -19.82 17.95 5.42
C GLY A 488 -18.77 18.04 6.54
N GLY A 489 -17.62 17.39 6.35
CA GLY A 489 -16.45 17.55 7.21
C GLY A 489 -15.89 18.98 7.15
N MET A 490 -14.99 19.33 8.07
CA MET A 490 -14.51 20.71 8.25
C MET A 490 -13.91 21.30 6.97
N LEU A 491 -13.23 20.49 6.13
CA LEU A 491 -12.66 21.00 4.87
C LEU A 491 -13.72 21.61 3.95
N ALA A 492 -14.98 21.11 3.98
CA ALA A 492 -16.09 21.68 3.21
C ALA A 492 -16.46 23.11 3.66
N LEU A 493 -16.15 23.46 4.89
CA LEU A 493 -16.54 24.70 5.54
C LEU A 493 -15.43 25.76 5.53
N LEU A 494 -14.19 25.39 5.16
CA LEU A 494 -13.08 26.32 5.09
C LEU A 494 -13.25 27.33 3.95
N GLU A 495 -12.86 28.57 4.25
CA GLU A 495 -12.83 29.68 3.29
C GLU A 495 -11.40 30.23 3.18
N ASN A 496 -11.09 30.88 2.04
CA ASN A 496 -9.79 31.51 1.85
C ASN A 496 -9.53 32.55 2.96
N GLY A 497 -8.37 32.47 3.59
CA GLY A 497 -7.95 33.35 4.68
C GLY A 497 -8.21 32.83 6.08
N ASP A 498 -8.88 31.68 6.26
CA ASP A 498 -9.02 31.04 7.58
C ASP A 498 -7.64 30.65 8.12
N LYS A 499 -7.40 30.87 9.40
CA LYS A 499 -6.12 30.50 10.05
C LYS A 499 -6.13 29.05 10.45
N ILE A 500 -5.12 28.30 10.01
CA ILE A 500 -4.95 26.88 10.30
C ILE A 500 -3.62 26.67 11.00
N THR A 501 -3.65 25.86 12.07
CA THR A 501 -2.49 25.39 12.80
C THR A 501 -2.37 23.87 12.65
N ILE A 502 -1.20 23.41 12.22
CA ILE A 502 -0.84 22.00 12.10
C ILE A 502 0.36 21.78 13.05
N ASP A 503 0.16 21.00 14.10
CA ASP A 503 1.14 20.75 15.14
C ASP A 503 1.37 19.24 15.29
N ALA A 504 2.44 18.75 14.68
CA ALA A 504 2.81 17.33 14.74
C ALA A 504 3.50 16.95 16.07
N ILE A 505 3.91 17.92 16.89
CA ILE A 505 4.46 17.66 18.23
C ILE A 505 3.33 17.24 19.17
N ASN A 506 2.19 17.96 19.10
CA ASN A 506 1.02 17.71 19.92
C ASN A 506 -0.06 16.88 19.22
N ASN A 507 0.19 16.45 17.97
CA ASN A 507 -0.72 15.67 17.13
C ASN A 507 -2.07 16.38 16.88
N VAL A 508 -2.02 17.67 16.55
CA VAL A 508 -3.21 18.52 16.41
C VAL A 508 -3.28 19.20 15.05
N ILE A 509 -4.49 19.28 14.49
CA ILE A 509 -4.82 20.11 13.33
C ILE A 509 -6.09 20.88 13.59
N ASN A 510 -6.01 22.22 13.63
CA ASN A 510 -7.12 23.09 13.98
C ASN A 510 -7.25 24.28 13.03
N VAL A 511 -8.48 24.75 12.85
CA VAL A 511 -8.81 26.08 12.29
C VAL A 511 -9.31 26.99 13.40
N ASP A 512 -8.92 28.25 13.33
CA ASP A 512 -9.34 29.31 14.28
C ASP A 512 -10.71 29.88 13.87
N LEU A 513 -11.76 29.08 14.10
CA LEU A 513 -13.16 29.45 13.89
C LEU A 513 -13.97 29.17 15.16
N SER A 514 -14.89 30.07 15.49
CA SER A 514 -15.81 29.84 16.58
C SER A 514 -16.89 28.79 16.20
N ASP A 515 -17.43 28.09 17.21
CA ASP A 515 -18.54 27.14 17.01
C ASP A 515 -19.73 27.78 16.30
N GLN A 516 -19.98 29.08 16.52
CA GLN A 516 -21.06 29.83 15.88
C GLN A 516 -20.78 30.00 14.38
N GLU A 517 -19.56 30.35 13.99
CA GLU A 517 -19.17 30.49 12.57
C GLU A 517 -19.23 29.13 11.87
N ILE A 518 -18.72 28.07 12.50
CA ILE A 518 -18.81 26.70 11.97
C ILE A 518 -20.29 26.32 11.73
N ALA A 519 -21.16 26.56 12.70
CA ALA A 519 -22.58 26.26 12.58
C ALA A 519 -23.25 27.06 11.44
N GLN A 520 -22.91 28.36 11.29
CA GLN A 520 -23.41 29.20 10.21
C GLN A 520 -22.97 28.75 8.82
N ARG A 521 -21.68 28.35 8.67
CA ARG A 521 -21.15 27.82 7.41
C ARG A 521 -21.78 26.47 7.08
N LYS A 522 -21.92 25.59 8.08
CA LYS A 522 -22.56 24.29 7.92
C LYS A 522 -24.02 24.38 7.50
N ALA A 523 -24.76 25.38 8.01
CA ALA A 523 -26.14 25.61 7.64
C ALA A 523 -26.32 26.09 6.17
N LYS A 524 -25.28 26.62 5.57
CA LYS A 524 -25.28 27.11 4.16
C LYS A 524 -24.67 26.12 3.19
N TRP A 525 -23.93 25.13 3.71
CA TRP A 525 -23.22 24.15 2.88
C TRP A 525 -24.20 23.15 2.27
N GLU A 526 -24.01 22.85 1.01
CA GLU A 526 -24.69 21.79 0.26
C GLU A 526 -23.66 20.86 -0.37
N ALA A 527 -23.92 19.56 -0.30
CA ALA A 527 -23.02 18.58 -0.91
C ALA A 527 -22.95 18.78 -2.44
N PRO A 528 -21.76 18.79 -3.04
CA PRO A 528 -21.63 18.87 -4.49
C PRO A 528 -22.23 17.65 -5.18
N LYS A 529 -22.49 17.76 -6.48
CA LYS A 529 -22.98 16.64 -7.28
C LYS A 529 -21.95 15.51 -7.30
N GLN A 530 -22.44 14.27 -7.17
CA GLN A 530 -21.57 13.09 -7.27
C GLN A 530 -20.84 13.04 -8.61
N LYS A 531 -19.52 12.86 -8.58
CA LYS A 531 -18.67 12.72 -9.78
C LYS A 531 -19.01 11.46 -10.58
N ALA A 532 -19.58 10.40 -9.96
CA ALA A 532 -19.99 9.18 -10.63
C ALA A 532 -21.47 8.85 -10.41
N THR A 533 -22.24 8.69 -11.50
CA THR A 533 -23.70 8.44 -11.49
C THR A 533 -24.07 6.97 -11.74
N ARG A 534 -23.15 6.14 -12.25
CA ARG A 534 -23.33 4.71 -12.55
C ARG A 534 -21.99 3.97 -12.57
N GLY A 535 -22.03 2.66 -12.72
CA GLY A 535 -20.84 1.81 -12.83
C GLY A 535 -20.20 1.52 -11.46
N THR A 536 -18.93 1.13 -11.50
CA THR A 536 -18.20 0.64 -10.34
C THR A 536 -17.94 1.74 -9.30
N LEU A 537 -17.57 2.95 -9.73
CA LEU A 537 -17.38 4.08 -8.82
C LEU A 537 -18.69 4.48 -8.11
N LYS A 538 -19.85 4.40 -8.77
CA LYS A 538 -21.14 4.64 -8.10
C LYS A 538 -21.47 3.60 -7.04
N LYS A 539 -21.10 2.33 -7.26
CA LYS A 539 -21.25 1.29 -6.24
C LYS A 539 -20.33 1.59 -5.05
N TYR A 540 -19.08 1.95 -5.33
CA TYR A 540 -18.09 2.29 -4.32
C TYR A 540 -18.55 3.46 -3.41
N ILE A 541 -19.00 4.58 -3.99
CA ILE A 541 -19.52 5.72 -3.23
C ILE A 541 -20.62 5.30 -2.23
N LYS A 542 -21.44 4.30 -2.57
CA LYS A 542 -22.56 3.86 -1.72
C LYS A 542 -22.12 3.03 -0.51
N THR A 543 -21.00 2.33 -0.63
CA THR A 543 -20.59 1.30 0.34
C THR A 543 -19.30 1.63 1.06
N VAL A 544 -18.49 2.55 0.53
CA VAL A 544 -17.20 2.89 1.12
C VAL A 544 -17.35 3.56 2.47
N SER A 545 -16.59 3.06 3.43
CA SER A 545 -16.47 3.62 4.78
C SER A 545 -15.49 4.82 4.83
N SER A 546 -15.42 5.48 5.98
CA SER A 546 -14.48 6.59 6.23
C SER A 546 -13.02 6.17 6.02
N ALA A 547 -12.16 7.14 5.70
CA ALA A 547 -10.72 6.93 5.66
C ALA A 547 -10.15 6.49 7.02
N SER A 548 -10.74 6.96 8.13
CA SER A 548 -10.37 6.55 9.50
C SER A 548 -10.60 5.07 9.80
N THR A 549 -11.42 4.40 8.98
CA THR A 549 -11.72 2.96 9.09
C THR A 549 -11.20 2.14 7.90
N GLY A 550 -10.32 2.73 7.07
CA GLY A 550 -9.62 2.03 5.98
C GLY A 550 -10.33 2.01 4.64
N CYS A 551 -11.40 2.80 4.43
CA CYS A 551 -12.14 2.88 3.15
C CYS A 551 -12.60 1.50 2.64
N VAL A 552 -13.10 0.63 3.51
CA VAL A 552 -13.62 -0.69 3.12
C VAL A 552 -15.06 -0.61 2.62
N THR A 553 -15.49 -1.60 1.85
CA THR A 553 -16.80 -1.58 1.16
C THR A 553 -17.78 -2.64 1.65
N ASP A 554 -17.40 -3.39 2.68
CA ASP A 554 -18.13 -4.52 3.25
C ASP A 554 -18.47 -4.36 4.77
N LEU A 555 -18.37 -3.14 5.28
CA LEU A 555 -18.92 -2.77 6.59
C LEU A 555 -20.36 -2.26 6.46
N ASP A 556 -21.19 -2.53 7.50
CA ASP A 556 -22.56 -2.00 7.60
C ASP A 556 -22.62 -0.48 7.80
#